data_769da21d3401d95793604da10a73fd56
#
_entry.id   769da21d3401d95793604da10a73fd56
#
_cell.length_a   1.000
_cell.length_b   1.000
_cell.length_c   1.000
_cell.angle_alpha   90.00
_cell.angle_beta   90.00
_cell.angle_gamma   90.00
#
_symmetry.space_group_name_H-M   'P 1'
#
loop_
_entity.id
_entity.type
_entity.pdbx_description
1 polymer ?
#
loop_
_entity_poly.entity_id
_entity_poly.type
_entity_poly.pdbx_seq_one_letter_code
_entity_poly.pdbx_strand_id
1 'polypeptide(L)'
;METVQFYNGRTMPKIGLGTYRVKDDDECRESVKYAIEQGYRSIDTAMIYGNEETVGQGIKEGLESTGLSREDLFITSKLWLTDFGRQNVEDAYRQSVAKLGLDYLDLYLMHWPGTNEAVMIDTWRGMEDLYKQNQVKNIGVSNFTPEHFEALLAQVSIKPVINQVEFHPYLTQNELRKYLEAQNIIMESWSPLMNSQILHDEVINEVANEVEKTPAQVVIRWNIQHDVVVIPKSVTPHRIEENLDVWNFELSDNQMERIDQLNQDKRIGPNPLEFDGK
;
A
#
# COMPACT_ATOMS: atom_id res chain seq x y z
N MET A 1 9.94 -7.97 -12.16
CA MET A 1 9.27 -7.64 -10.87
C MET A 1 8.27 -8.73 -10.56
N GLU A 2 8.30 -9.26 -9.32
CA GLU A 2 7.33 -10.27 -8.88
C GLU A 2 5.95 -9.66 -8.62
N THR A 3 4.91 -10.49 -8.73
CA THR A 3 3.53 -10.09 -8.47
C THR A 3 2.89 -11.02 -7.45
N VAL A 4 1.88 -10.51 -6.73
CA VAL A 4 0.93 -11.33 -5.98
C VAL A 4 -0.35 -11.49 -6.78
N GLN A 5 -1.05 -12.61 -6.58
CA GLN A 5 -2.35 -12.84 -7.20
C GLN A 5 -3.46 -12.71 -6.15
N PHE A 6 -4.47 -11.90 -6.44
CA PHE A 6 -5.68 -11.79 -5.64
C PHE A 6 -6.58 -13.01 -5.85
N TYR A 7 -7.49 -13.26 -4.92
CA TYR A 7 -8.47 -14.36 -5.03
C TYR A 7 -9.38 -14.24 -6.28
N ASN A 8 -9.51 -13.04 -6.86
CA ASN A 8 -10.28 -12.80 -8.09
C ASN A 8 -9.48 -13.05 -9.38
N GLY A 9 -8.24 -13.55 -9.27
CA GLY A 9 -7.36 -13.89 -10.39
C GLY A 9 -6.53 -12.73 -10.95
N ARG A 10 -6.77 -11.49 -10.52
CA ARG A 10 -5.95 -10.33 -10.91
C ARG A 10 -4.66 -10.29 -10.11
N THR A 11 -3.68 -9.55 -10.63
CA THR A 11 -2.35 -9.47 -10.02
C THR A 11 -1.96 -8.04 -9.68
N MET A 12 -1.05 -7.89 -8.72
CA MET A 12 -0.45 -6.63 -8.29
C MET A 12 1.08 -6.81 -8.12
N PRO A 13 1.92 -5.82 -8.50
CA PRO A 13 3.35 -5.85 -8.18
C PRO A 13 3.60 -5.95 -6.67
N LYS A 14 4.59 -6.76 -6.25
CA LYS A 14 4.97 -6.90 -4.83
C LYS A 14 5.64 -5.66 -4.24
N ILE A 15 6.07 -4.71 -5.09
CA ILE A 15 6.64 -3.44 -4.65
C ILE A 15 6.02 -2.27 -5.42
N GLY A 16 5.70 -1.20 -4.72
CA GLY A 16 5.18 0.06 -5.27
C GLY A 16 5.87 1.27 -4.67
N LEU A 17 5.66 2.44 -5.27
CA LEU A 17 6.07 3.73 -4.73
C LEU A 17 4.92 4.34 -3.91
N GLY A 18 5.14 4.60 -2.62
CA GLY A 18 4.23 5.39 -1.79
C GLY A 18 4.47 6.89 -1.96
N THR A 19 3.40 7.69 -1.90
CA THR A 19 3.45 9.16 -2.08
C THR A 19 3.04 9.95 -0.82
N TYR A 20 2.84 9.28 0.30
CA TYR A 20 2.46 9.94 1.55
C TYR A 20 3.50 10.97 2.01
N ARG A 21 3.04 12.16 2.44
CA ARG A 21 3.88 13.28 2.90
C ARG A 21 4.83 13.85 1.84
N VAL A 22 4.62 13.63 0.57
CA VAL A 22 5.28 14.40 -0.49
C VAL A 22 4.42 15.64 -0.74
N LYS A 23 4.91 16.79 -0.27
CA LYS A 23 4.15 18.05 -0.26
C LYS A 23 4.58 19.05 -1.34
N ASP A 24 5.81 18.91 -1.83
CA ASP A 24 6.31 19.71 -2.92
C ASP A 24 5.84 19.10 -4.24
N ASP A 25 5.16 19.91 -5.06
CA ASP A 25 4.54 19.42 -6.29
C ASP A 25 5.58 18.97 -7.33
N ASP A 26 6.67 19.70 -7.48
CA ASP A 26 7.73 19.34 -8.42
C ASP A 26 8.45 18.06 -7.94
N GLU A 27 8.77 17.95 -6.65
CA GLU A 27 9.39 16.76 -6.06
C GLU A 27 8.48 15.52 -6.19
N CYS A 28 7.16 15.69 -5.99
CA CYS A 28 6.19 14.61 -6.14
C CYS A 28 6.13 14.13 -7.59
N ARG A 29 5.93 15.05 -8.54
CA ARG A 29 5.86 14.75 -9.98
C ARG A 29 7.13 14.04 -10.46
N GLU A 30 8.30 14.61 -10.17
CA GLU A 30 9.57 14.06 -10.59
C GLU A 30 9.85 12.67 -9.98
N SER A 31 9.50 12.46 -8.69
CA SER A 31 9.72 11.16 -8.04
C SER A 31 8.84 10.06 -8.63
N VAL A 32 7.58 10.36 -8.96
CA VAL A 32 6.67 9.40 -9.62
C VAL A 32 7.13 9.07 -11.03
N LYS A 33 7.45 10.09 -11.84
CA LYS A 33 8.02 9.92 -13.17
C LYS A 33 9.27 9.04 -13.13
N TYR A 34 10.23 9.43 -12.28
CA TYR A 34 11.49 8.71 -12.14
C TYR A 34 11.30 7.25 -11.72
N ALA A 35 10.41 6.99 -10.77
CA ALA A 35 10.10 5.63 -10.36
C ALA A 35 9.60 4.77 -11.53
N ILE A 36 8.71 5.30 -12.37
CA ILE A 36 8.21 4.61 -13.57
C ILE A 36 9.36 4.34 -14.55
N GLU A 37 10.24 5.31 -14.78
CA GLU A 37 11.43 5.18 -15.62
C GLU A 37 12.39 4.10 -15.11
N GLN A 38 12.54 3.96 -13.77
CA GLN A 38 13.37 2.94 -13.15
C GLN A 38 12.72 1.55 -13.08
N GLY A 39 11.47 1.43 -13.47
CA GLY A 39 10.80 0.12 -13.56
C GLY A 39 9.75 -0.14 -12.50
N TYR A 40 9.40 0.81 -11.64
CA TYR A 40 8.19 0.68 -10.82
C TYR A 40 6.96 0.55 -11.71
N ARG A 41 6.04 -0.31 -11.28
CA ARG A 41 4.76 -0.53 -11.98
C ARG A 41 3.56 -0.37 -11.05
N SER A 42 3.79 -0.01 -9.77
CA SER A 42 2.74 0.29 -8.79
C SER A 42 3.00 1.64 -8.12
N ILE A 43 1.97 2.50 -8.09
CA ILE A 43 2.00 3.82 -7.43
C ILE A 43 0.82 3.89 -6.46
N ASP A 44 1.11 4.23 -5.21
CA ASP A 44 0.13 4.37 -4.14
C ASP A 44 -0.01 5.82 -3.70
N THR A 45 -1.22 6.34 -3.77
CA THR A 45 -1.61 7.65 -3.26
C THR A 45 -2.91 7.58 -2.47
N ALA A 46 -3.47 8.71 -2.04
CA ALA A 46 -4.77 8.83 -1.40
C ALA A 46 -5.31 10.26 -1.54
N MET A 47 -6.63 10.41 -1.54
CA MET A 47 -7.28 11.70 -1.62
C MET A 47 -6.80 12.67 -0.52
N ILE A 48 -6.67 12.18 0.71
CA ILE A 48 -6.26 12.99 1.87
C ILE A 48 -4.80 13.49 1.80
N TYR A 49 -3.97 12.89 0.93
CA TYR A 49 -2.57 13.35 0.78
C TYR A 49 -2.49 14.71 0.08
N GLY A 50 -3.54 15.09 -0.66
CA GLY A 50 -3.63 16.37 -1.36
C GLY A 50 -2.71 16.49 -2.58
N ASN A 51 -2.15 15.38 -3.05
CA ASN A 51 -1.17 15.34 -4.15
C ASN A 51 -1.59 14.50 -5.37
N GLU A 52 -2.87 14.09 -5.45
CA GLU A 52 -3.33 13.23 -6.57
C GLU A 52 -3.11 13.88 -7.95
N GLU A 53 -3.31 15.18 -8.09
CA GLU A 53 -3.08 15.90 -9.37
C GLU A 53 -1.61 15.82 -9.79
N THR A 54 -0.72 16.04 -8.87
CA THR A 54 0.73 16.00 -9.11
C THR A 54 1.22 14.57 -9.38
N VAL A 55 0.68 13.57 -8.66
CA VAL A 55 0.93 12.15 -8.93
C VAL A 55 0.46 11.79 -10.34
N GLY A 56 -0.73 12.27 -10.76
CA GLY A 56 -1.26 12.07 -12.10
C GLY A 56 -0.37 12.68 -13.20
N GLN A 57 0.20 13.86 -12.97
CA GLN A 57 1.17 14.47 -13.88
C GLN A 57 2.44 13.61 -13.99
N GLY A 58 2.99 13.14 -12.86
CA GLY A 58 4.16 12.25 -12.86
C GLY A 58 3.91 10.93 -13.57
N ILE A 59 2.71 10.34 -13.41
CA ILE A 59 2.30 9.14 -14.14
C ILE A 59 2.27 9.40 -15.65
N LYS A 60 1.62 10.50 -16.09
CA LYS A 60 1.55 10.87 -17.49
C LYS A 60 2.95 11.03 -18.10
N GLU A 61 3.80 11.82 -17.47
CA GLU A 61 5.17 12.04 -17.94
C GLU A 61 6.03 10.76 -17.96
N GLY A 62 5.87 9.89 -16.95
CA GLY A 62 6.54 8.60 -16.87
C GLY A 62 6.10 7.64 -17.99
N LEU A 63 4.81 7.62 -18.33
CA LEU A 63 4.29 6.86 -19.45
C LEU A 63 4.83 7.40 -20.80
N GLU A 64 4.82 8.73 -20.97
CA GLU A 64 5.34 9.37 -22.19
C GLU A 64 6.85 9.11 -22.38
N SER A 65 7.64 9.19 -21.31
CA SER A 65 9.10 9.00 -21.38
C SER A 65 9.52 7.54 -21.63
N THR A 66 8.72 6.58 -21.15
CA THR A 66 9.04 5.13 -21.26
C THR A 66 8.36 4.44 -22.44
N GLY A 67 7.34 5.06 -23.02
CA GLY A 67 6.50 4.45 -24.04
C GLY A 67 5.56 3.35 -23.51
N LEU A 68 5.39 3.25 -22.19
CA LEU A 68 4.44 2.35 -21.55
C LEU A 68 3.01 2.85 -21.74
N SER A 69 2.05 1.92 -21.63
CA SER A 69 0.63 2.23 -21.62
C SER A 69 0.07 2.28 -20.18
N ARG A 70 -1.15 2.82 -20.01
CA ARG A 70 -1.82 2.88 -18.69
C ARG A 70 -1.99 1.50 -18.06
N GLU A 71 -2.21 0.48 -18.86
CA GLU A 71 -2.42 -0.91 -18.45
C GLU A 71 -1.15 -1.56 -17.90
N ASP A 72 0.03 -0.99 -18.16
CA ASP A 72 1.30 -1.47 -17.59
C ASP A 72 1.50 -1.01 -16.15
N LEU A 73 0.67 -0.09 -15.65
CA LEU A 73 0.74 0.44 -14.30
C LEU A 73 -0.43 -0.04 -13.43
N PHE A 74 -0.15 -0.23 -12.15
CA PHE A 74 -1.11 -0.51 -11.09
C PHE A 74 -1.23 0.73 -10.19
N ILE A 75 -2.35 1.43 -10.24
CA ILE A 75 -2.56 2.69 -9.54
C ILE A 75 -3.59 2.52 -8.43
N THR A 76 -3.18 2.89 -7.21
CA THR A 76 -4.01 2.85 -6.00
C THR A 76 -4.30 4.24 -5.50
N SER A 77 -5.56 4.50 -5.14
CA SER A 77 -5.97 5.63 -4.30
C SER A 77 -6.94 5.17 -3.21
N LYS A 78 -7.32 6.08 -2.30
CA LYS A 78 -8.05 5.71 -1.08
C LYS A 78 -9.15 6.71 -0.75
N LEU A 79 -10.30 6.18 -0.35
CA LEU A 79 -11.45 6.92 0.16
C LEU A 79 -11.17 7.37 1.60
N TRP A 80 -11.31 8.67 1.87
CA TRP A 80 -11.16 9.17 3.24
C TRP A 80 -12.47 9.13 4.01
N LEU A 81 -12.39 9.16 5.34
CA LEU A 81 -13.53 9.01 6.25
C LEU A 81 -14.60 10.11 6.10
N THR A 82 -14.23 11.31 5.62
CA THR A 82 -15.21 12.39 5.37
C THR A 82 -16.21 12.07 4.26
N ASP A 83 -15.85 11.16 3.38
CA ASP A 83 -16.66 10.74 2.22
C ASP A 83 -17.29 9.35 2.42
N PHE A 84 -17.34 8.88 3.66
CA PHE A 84 -18.00 7.63 4.00
C PHE A 84 -19.55 7.73 3.83
N GLY A 85 -20.16 6.59 3.60
CA GLY A 85 -21.57 6.42 3.25
C GLY A 85 -21.71 6.04 1.78
N ARG A 86 -22.54 5.01 1.50
CA ARG A 86 -22.70 4.40 0.17
C ARG A 86 -22.93 5.43 -0.94
N GLN A 87 -23.76 6.45 -0.65
CA GLN A 87 -24.12 7.48 -1.61
C GLN A 87 -22.97 8.43 -1.98
N ASN A 88 -21.92 8.51 -1.18
CA ASN A 88 -20.79 9.44 -1.39
C ASN A 88 -19.61 8.80 -2.13
N VAL A 89 -19.51 7.46 -2.09
CA VAL A 89 -18.33 6.71 -2.58
C VAL A 89 -18.09 6.96 -4.07
N GLU A 90 -19.13 6.97 -4.89
CA GLU A 90 -18.98 7.17 -6.34
C GLU A 90 -18.44 8.56 -6.68
N ASP A 91 -18.95 9.60 -6.01
CA ASP A 91 -18.50 10.97 -6.24
C ASP A 91 -17.05 11.18 -5.77
N ALA A 92 -16.68 10.62 -4.61
CA ALA A 92 -15.31 10.65 -4.12
C ALA A 92 -14.34 9.91 -5.06
N TYR A 93 -14.74 8.74 -5.55
CA TYR A 93 -13.97 7.98 -6.53
C TYR A 93 -13.74 8.78 -7.82
N ARG A 94 -14.80 9.36 -8.39
CA ARG A 94 -14.71 10.18 -9.60
C ARG A 94 -13.80 11.39 -9.43
N GLN A 95 -13.81 12.03 -8.25
CA GLN A 95 -12.90 13.13 -7.94
C GLN A 95 -11.45 12.67 -7.94
N SER A 96 -11.12 11.53 -7.31
CA SER A 96 -9.77 10.96 -7.32
C SER A 96 -9.31 10.62 -8.74
N VAL A 97 -10.14 9.94 -9.53
CA VAL A 97 -9.84 9.59 -10.92
C VAL A 97 -9.60 10.86 -11.77
N ALA A 98 -10.44 11.89 -11.61
CA ALA A 98 -10.30 13.16 -12.33
C ALA A 98 -9.02 13.89 -11.95
N LYS A 99 -8.65 13.98 -10.66
CA LYS A 99 -7.41 14.59 -10.19
C LYS A 99 -6.18 13.87 -10.73
N LEU A 100 -6.21 12.55 -10.73
CA LEU A 100 -5.14 11.73 -11.30
C LEU A 100 -5.07 11.80 -12.84
N GLY A 101 -6.09 12.34 -13.50
CA GLY A 101 -6.17 12.39 -14.96
C GLY A 101 -6.27 10.99 -15.59
N LEU A 102 -6.93 10.07 -14.91
CA LEU A 102 -7.08 8.66 -15.32
C LEU A 102 -8.54 8.34 -15.66
N ASP A 103 -8.76 7.21 -16.33
CA ASP A 103 -10.10 6.69 -16.61
C ASP A 103 -10.58 5.69 -15.53
N TYR A 104 -9.65 5.04 -14.83
CA TYR A 104 -9.92 4.05 -13.79
C TYR A 104 -8.76 3.92 -12.81
N LEU A 105 -9.04 3.34 -11.63
CA LEU A 105 -8.04 2.85 -10.68
C LEU A 105 -7.96 1.33 -10.74
N ASP A 106 -6.75 0.79 -10.50
CA ASP A 106 -6.54 -0.64 -10.36
C ASP A 106 -6.98 -1.13 -8.99
N LEU A 107 -6.84 -0.29 -7.97
CA LEU A 107 -7.25 -0.56 -6.60
C LEU A 107 -7.78 0.71 -5.94
N TYR A 108 -8.94 0.60 -5.29
CA TYR A 108 -9.47 1.66 -4.44
C TYR A 108 -9.68 1.12 -3.03
N LEU A 109 -9.15 1.81 -2.03
CA LEU A 109 -9.15 1.37 -0.64
C LEU A 109 -10.05 2.24 0.23
N MET A 110 -10.79 1.64 1.15
CA MET A 110 -11.22 2.35 2.35
C MET A 110 -9.98 2.60 3.21
N HIS A 111 -9.65 3.88 3.45
CA HIS A 111 -8.35 4.26 4.06
C HIS A 111 -8.24 3.88 5.54
N TRP A 112 -9.35 3.86 6.26
CA TRP A 112 -9.49 3.43 7.66
C TRP A 112 -10.88 2.82 7.86
N PRO A 113 -11.08 1.98 8.89
CA PRO A 113 -12.42 1.45 9.20
C PRO A 113 -13.36 2.53 9.76
N GLY A 114 -12.81 3.53 10.47
CA GLY A 114 -13.59 4.44 11.30
C GLY A 114 -14.12 3.76 12.56
N THR A 115 -14.84 4.51 13.39
CA THR A 115 -15.37 4.02 14.68
C THR A 115 -16.85 3.64 14.65
N ASN A 116 -17.51 3.72 13.48
CA ASN A 116 -18.93 3.39 13.30
C ASN A 116 -19.08 2.22 12.31
N GLU A 117 -19.35 1.04 12.84
CA GLU A 117 -19.49 -0.20 12.07
C GLU A 117 -20.57 -0.11 10.98
N ALA A 118 -21.72 0.47 11.29
CA ALA A 118 -22.80 0.58 10.30
C ALA A 118 -22.42 1.48 9.13
N VAL A 119 -21.71 2.57 9.38
CA VAL A 119 -21.18 3.47 8.33
C VAL A 119 -20.07 2.77 7.54
N MET A 120 -19.19 2.01 8.18
CA MET A 120 -18.16 1.21 7.55
C MET A 120 -18.76 0.22 6.54
N ILE A 121 -19.76 -0.55 6.97
CA ILE A 121 -20.45 -1.55 6.13
C ILE A 121 -21.20 -0.87 4.97
N ASP A 122 -21.90 0.24 5.24
CA ASP A 122 -22.62 0.99 4.21
C ASP A 122 -21.67 1.56 3.15
N THR A 123 -20.52 2.08 3.60
CA THR A 123 -19.45 2.56 2.71
C THR A 123 -18.91 1.44 1.83
N TRP A 124 -18.65 0.26 2.42
CA TRP A 124 -18.16 -0.88 1.63
C TRP A 124 -19.15 -1.31 0.56
N ARG A 125 -20.46 -1.24 0.83
CA ARG A 125 -21.49 -1.50 -0.20
C ARG A 125 -21.38 -0.52 -1.37
N GLY A 126 -21.02 0.73 -1.13
CA GLY A 126 -20.68 1.69 -2.20
C GLY A 126 -19.43 1.27 -3.00
N MET A 127 -18.41 0.74 -2.32
CA MET A 127 -17.22 0.17 -3.01
C MET A 127 -17.60 -1.05 -3.87
N GLU A 128 -18.49 -1.93 -3.37
CA GLU A 128 -19.02 -3.05 -4.15
C GLU A 128 -19.78 -2.58 -5.40
N ASP A 129 -20.53 -1.47 -5.30
CA ASP A 129 -21.28 -0.90 -6.43
C ASP A 129 -20.31 -0.43 -7.53
N LEU A 130 -19.21 0.28 -7.17
CA LEU A 130 -18.17 0.65 -8.13
C LEU A 130 -17.53 -0.57 -8.82
N TYR A 131 -17.24 -1.61 -8.05
CA TYR A 131 -16.64 -2.84 -8.59
C TYR A 131 -17.61 -3.58 -9.52
N LYS A 132 -18.88 -3.72 -9.15
CA LYS A 132 -19.93 -4.37 -9.96
C LYS A 132 -20.20 -3.62 -11.27
N GLN A 133 -20.03 -2.30 -11.26
CA GLN A 133 -20.15 -1.44 -12.44
C GLN A 133 -18.88 -1.39 -13.29
N ASN A 134 -17.82 -2.13 -12.92
CA ASN A 134 -16.50 -2.12 -13.56
C ASN A 134 -15.81 -0.74 -13.61
N GLN A 135 -16.17 0.17 -12.71
CA GLN A 135 -15.51 1.48 -12.61
C GLN A 135 -14.13 1.36 -12.00
N VAL A 136 -13.92 0.42 -11.08
CA VAL A 136 -12.62 0.10 -10.45
C VAL A 136 -12.29 -1.38 -10.68
N LYS A 137 -11.00 -1.68 -10.81
CA LYS A 137 -10.56 -3.07 -11.07
C LYS A 137 -10.58 -3.94 -9.82
N ASN A 138 -10.20 -3.40 -8.66
CA ASN A 138 -10.16 -4.08 -7.38
C ASN A 138 -10.59 -3.13 -6.27
N ILE A 139 -11.18 -3.68 -5.21
CA ILE A 139 -11.53 -2.96 -3.99
C ILE A 139 -10.88 -3.62 -2.78
N GLY A 140 -10.39 -2.81 -1.85
CA GLY A 140 -9.71 -3.27 -0.66
C GLY A 140 -9.91 -2.32 0.52
N VAL A 141 -9.23 -2.63 1.60
CA VAL A 141 -9.28 -1.86 2.84
C VAL A 141 -7.89 -1.52 3.32
N SER A 142 -7.80 -0.56 4.24
CA SER A 142 -6.58 -0.22 4.92
C SER A 142 -6.85 -0.07 6.41
N ASN A 143 -5.89 -0.53 7.23
CA ASN A 143 -5.93 -0.46 8.69
C ASN A 143 -7.06 -1.26 9.36
N PHE A 144 -7.56 -2.30 8.71
CA PHE A 144 -8.57 -3.19 9.29
C PHE A 144 -7.91 -4.22 10.22
N THR A 145 -8.50 -4.43 11.39
CA THR A 145 -8.17 -5.51 12.33
C THR A 145 -9.07 -6.73 12.05
N PRO A 146 -8.77 -7.92 12.62
CA PRO A 146 -9.66 -9.08 12.51
C PRO A 146 -11.11 -8.77 12.92
N GLU A 147 -11.32 -7.96 13.97
CA GLU A 147 -12.66 -7.56 14.43
C GLU A 147 -13.42 -6.76 13.36
N HIS A 148 -12.77 -5.82 12.67
CA HIS A 148 -13.37 -5.10 11.55
C HIS A 148 -13.73 -6.03 10.39
N PHE A 149 -12.88 -7.03 10.10
CA PHE A 149 -13.17 -8.02 9.06
C PHE A 149 -14.34 -8.92 9.43
N GLU A 150 -14.43 -9.38 10.68
CA GLU A 150 -15.56 -10.22 11.13
C GLU A 150 -16.89 -9.48 10.95
N ALA A 151 -16.96 -8.21 11.36
CA ALA A 151 -18.13 -7.38 11.17
C ALA A 151 -18.45 -7.17 9.69
N LEU A 152 -17.43 -6.87 8.88
CA LEU A 152 -17.61 -6.59 7.45
C LEU A 152 -18.05 -7.84 6.67
N LEU A 153 -17.29 -8.93 6.79
CA LEU A 153 -17.48 -10.13 5.96
C LEU A 153 -18.81 -10.84 6.21
N ALA A 154 -19.42 -10.65 7.39
CA ALA A 154 -20.75 -11.14 7.68
C ALA A 154 -21.89 -10.43 6.90
N GLN A 155 -21.62 -9.25 6.33
CA GLN A 155 -22.62 -8.31 5.79
C GLN A 155 -22.45 -7.97 4.31
N VAL A 156 -21.39 -8.44 3.65
CA VAL A 156 -21.01 -8.02 2.29
C VAL A 156 -20.94 -9.19 1.32
N SER A 157 -21.05 -8.90 0.02
CA SER A 157 -21.06 -9.93 -1.04
C SER A 157 -19.68 -10.11 -1.68
N ILE A 158 -18.86 -9.06 -1.66
CA ILE A 158 -17.51 -9.05 -2.24
C ILE A 158 -16.54 -8.70 -1.13
N LYS A 159 -15.63 -9.62 -0.81
CA LYS A 159 -14.63 -9.36 0.21
C LYS A 159 -13.50 -8.48 -0.34
N PRO A 160 -12.76 -7.74 0.52
CA PRO A 160 -11.56 -7.02 0.12
C PRO A 160 -10.52 -7.95 -0.49
N VAL A 161 -9.80 -7.49 -1.54
CA VAL A 161 -8.68 -8.28 -2.11
C VAL A 161 -7.40 -8.11 -1.28
N ILE A 162 -7.29 -7.00 -0.55
CA ILE A 162 -6.08 -6.57 0.16
C ILE A 162 -6.43 -5.76 1.40
N ASN A 163 -5.54 -5.83 2.41
CA ASN A 163 -5.53 -4.95 3.58
C ASN A 163 -4.16 -4.26 3.68
N GLN A 164 -4.13 -2.94 3.47
CA GLN A 164 -2.92 -2.14 3.58
C GLN A 164 -2.77 -1.65 5.03
N VAL A 165 -1.73 -2.08 5.73
CA VAL A 165 -1.54 -1.82 7.17
C VAL A 165 -0.13 -1.38 7.51
N GLU A 166 0.05 -0.79 8.68
CA GLU A 166 1.37 -0.58 9.26
C GLU A 166 2.05 -1.93 9.49
N PHE A 167 3.19 -2.15 8.83
CA PHE A 167 3.94 -3.38 8.99
C PHE A 167 5.44 -3.12 8.80
N HIS A 168 6.22 -3.49 9.78
CA HIS A 168 7.67 -3.33 9.82
C HIS A 168 8.26 -4.20 10.95
N PRO A 169 9.58 -4.36 11.09
CA PRO A 169 10.18 -5.27 12.07
C PRO A 169 9.75 -5.05 13.53
N TYR A 170 9.38 -3.80 13.92
CA TYR A 170 8.88 -3.53 15.29
C TYR A 170 7.37 -3.74 15.44
N LEU A 171 6.65 -4.05 14.35
CA LEU A 171 5.22 -4.35 14.34
C LEU A 171 4.94 -5.44 13.29
N THR A 172 5.15 -6.69 13.65
CA THR A 172 5.05 -7.83 12.71
C THR A 172 3.63 -8.33 12.49
N GLN A 173 2.66 -7.88 13.29
CA GLN A 173 1.23 -8.16 13.13
C GLN A 173 0.90 -9.65 12.85
N ASN A 174 1.55 -10.57 13.55
CA ASN A 174 1.47 -12.01 13.28
C ASN A 174 0.04 -12.57 13.31
N GLU A 175 -0.80 -12.10 14.22
CA GLU A 175 -2.21 -12.53 14.30
C GLU A 175 -3.00 -12.05 13.08
N LEU A 176 -2.85 -10.78 12.70
CA LEU A 176 -3.50 -10.23 11.51
C LEU A 176 -3.03 -10.93 10.24
N ARG A 177 -1.73 -11.20 10.10
CA ARG A 177 -1.18 -11.92 8.94
C ARG A 177 -1.82 -13.29 8.77
N LYS A 178 -1.85 -14.10 9.85
CA LYS A 178 -2.51 -15.41 9.85
C LYS A 178 -4.00 -15.32 9.51
N TYR A 179 -4.68 -14.29 10.03
CA TYR A 179 -6.08 -14.05 9.72
C TYR A 179 -6.29 -13.76 8.23
N LEU A 180 -5.51 -12.85 7.66
CA LEU A 180 -5.60 -12.47 6.24
C LEU A 180 -5.27 -13.65 5.31
N GLU A 181 -4.24 -14.44 5.64
CA GLU A 181 -3.89 -15.65 4.91
C GLU A 181 -5.06 -16.65 4.89
N ALA A 182 -5.67 -16.92 6.06
CA ALA A 182 -6.84 -17.81 6.16
C ALA A 182 -8.05 -17.31 5.36
N GLN A 183 -8.18 -16.00 5.20
CA GLN A 183 -9.22 -15.37 4.37
C GLN A 183 -8.84 -15.24 2.90
N ASN A 184 -7.61 -15.59 2.52
CA ASN A 184 -7.06 -15.36 1.18
C ASN A 184 -7.17 -13.87 0.77
N ILE A 185 -6.74 -12.99 1.67
CA ILE A 185 -6.65 -11.54 1.51
C ILE A 185 -5.17 -11.16 1.57
N ILE A 186 -4.69 -10.40 0.60
CA ILE A 186 -3.28 -9.97 0.57
C ILE A 186 -3.03 -8.92 1.64
N MET A 187 -1.85 -8.94 2.23
CA MET A 187 -1.36 -7.88 3.11
C MET A 187 -0.43 -6.94 2.35
N GLU A 188 -0.58 -5.64 2.58
CA GLU A 188 0.31 -4.61 2.06
C GLU A 188 0.83 -3.74 3.20
N SER A 189 2.13 -3.43 3.16
CA SER A 189 2.84 -2.69 4.20
C SER A 189 2.94 -1.21 3.85
N TRP A 190 2.33 -0.34 4.67
CA TRP A 190 2.69 1.07 4.68
C TRP A 190 3.71 1.38 5.79
N SER A 191 4.53 2.41 5.57
CA SER A 191 5.66 2.81 6.42
C SER A 191 6.65 1.67 6.76
N PRO A 192 7.06 0.84 5.79
CA PRO A 192 7.95 -0.30 6.06
C PRO A 192 9.26 0.11 6.72
N LEU A 193 9.75 1.32 6.44
CA LEU A 193 11.00 1.86 6.97
C LEU A 193 10.83 2.75 8.21
N MET A 194 9.63 2.83 8.80
CA MET A 194 9.35 3.60 10.03
C MET A 194 9.88 5.03 10.00
N ASN A 195 9.68 5.77 8.91
CA ASN A 195 10.30 7.09 8.71
C ASN A 195 11.84 7.05 8.93
N SER A 196 12.51 6.02 8.46
CA SER A 196 13.93 5.73 8.59
C SER A 196 14.41 5.31 9.99
N GLN A 197 13.56 5.19 10.99
CA GLN A 197 13.98 4.80 12.35
C GLN A 197 14.57 3.39 12.38
N ILE A 198 13.96 2.44 11.67
CA ILE A 198 14.41 1.04 11.64
C ILE A 198 15.80 0.86 11.01
N LEU A 199 16.24 1.81 10.18
CA LEU A 199 17.53 1.74 9.49
C LEU A 199 18.74 1.89 10.44
N HIS A 200 18.49 2.27 11.70
CA HIS A 200 19.51 2.41 12.73
C HIS A 200 19.53 1.24 13.72
N ASP A 201 18.66 0.25 13.54
CA ASP A 201 18.63 -0.95 14.38
C ASP A 201 19.89 -1.80 14.16
N GLU A 202 20.48 -2.30 15.25
CA GLU A 202 21.74 -3.07 15.21
C GLU A 202 21.58 -4.37 14.42
N VAL A 203 20.48 -5.12 14.65
CA VAL A 203 20.22 -6.40 13.97
C VAL A 203 20.00 -6.18 12.48
N ILE A 204 19.26 -5.13 12.10
CA ILE A 204 19.07 -4.78 10.68
C ILE A 204 20.40 -4.44 10.01
N ASN A 205 21.29 -3.68 10.69
CA ASN A 205 22.60 -3.34 10.16
C ASN A 205 23.55 -4.55 10.09
N GLU A 206 23.51 -5.47 11.07
CA GLU A 206 24.26 -6.73 11.02
C GLU A 206 23.82 -7.56 9.80
N VAL A 207 22.51 -7.79 9.63
CA VAL A 207 21.97 -8.55 8.50
C VAL A 207 22.33 -7.86 7.17
N ALA A 208 22.25 -6.54 7.10
CA ALA A 208 22.63 -5.77 5.91
C ALA A 208 24.10 -5.98 5.53
N ASN A 209 25.01 -5.99 6.51
CA ASN A 209 26.42 -6.30 6.28
C ASN A 209 26.64 -7.75 5.81
N GLU A 210 25.92 -8.72 6.39
CA GLU A 210 26.02 -10.14 6.03
C GLU A 210 25.63 -10.40 4.56
N VAL A 211 24.60 -9.67 4.04
CA VAL A 211 24.10 -9.84 2.66
C VAL A 211 24.68 -8.80 1.69
N GLU A 212 25.57 -7.93 2.14
CA GLU A 212 26.18 -6.83 1.35
C GLU A 212 25.11 -5.92 0.69
N LYS A 213 24.06 -5.59 1.45
CA LYS A 213 22.97 -4.72 1.05
C LYS A 213 22.75 -3.59 2.06
N THR A 214 21.91 -2.61 1.70
CA THR A 214 21.54 -1.55 2.63
C THR A 214 20.48 -2.00 3.63
N PRO A 215 20.38 -1.39 4.81
CA PRO A 215 19.30 -1.64 5.76
C PRO A 215 17.90 -1.49 5.14
N ALA A 216 17.70 -0.53 4.22
CA ALA A 216 16.43 -0.35 3.53
C ALA A 216 16.09 -1.55 2.63
N GLN A 217 17.05 -2.03 1.85
CA GLN A 217 16.88 -3.22 1.02
C GLN A 217 16.55 -4.46 1.86
N VAL A 218 17.23 -4.64 3.00
CA VAL A 218 16.95 -5.75 3.93
C VAL A 218 15.51 -5.72 4.43
N VAL A 219 15.03 -4.57 4.91
CA VAL A 219 13.65 -4.46 5.42
C VAL A 219 12.62 -4.65 4.30
N ILE A 220 12.86 -4.12 3.10
CA ILE A 220 11.97 -4.33 1.94
C ILE A 220 11.95 -5.81 1.55
N ARG A 221 13.11 -6.47 1.48
CA ARG A 221 13.22 -7.91 1.16
C ARG A 221 12.54 -8.77 2.22
N TRP A 222 12.67 -8.44 3.50
CA TRP A 222 11.98 -9.08 4.60
C TRP A 222 10.45 -9.01 4.42
N ASN A 223 9.89 -7.85 4.05
CA ASN A 223 8.46 -7.73 3.70
C ASN A 223 8.08 -8.70 2.58
N ILE A 224 8.83 -8.69 1.48
CA ILE A 224 8.57 -9.51 0.29
C ILE A 224 8.62 -11.02 0.62
N GLN A 225 9.57 -11.45 1.46
CA GLN A 225 9.70 -12.86 1.88
C GLN A 225 8.62 -13.29 2.88
N HIS A 226 7.92 -12.34 3.50
CA HIS A 226 6.69 -12.60 4.24
C HIS A 226 5.43 -12.59 3.37
N ASP A 227 5.57 -12.57 2.03
CA ASP A 227 4.48 -12.42 1.06
C ASP A 227 3.65 -11.15 1.25
N VAL A 228 4.26 -10.10 1.81
CA VAL A 228 3.67 -8.79 2.01
C VAL A 228 4.06 -7.87 0.86
N VAL A 229 3.08 -7.23 0.22
CA VAL A 229 3.32 -6.15 -0.74
C VAL A 229 3.87 -4.94 0.02
N VAL A 230 4.83 -4.22 -0.56
CA VAL A 230 5.52 -3.14 0.15
C VAL A 230 5.54 -1.85 -0.66
N ILE A 231 5.22 -0.72 -0.01
CA ILE A 231 5.17 0.60 -0.66
C ILE A 231 6.08 1.61 0.04
N PRO A 232 7.42 1.45 -0.06
CA PRO A 232 8.35 2.43 0.48
C PRO A 232 8.17 3.78 -0.22
N LYS A 233 8.24 4.88 0.55
CA LYS A 233 8.22 6.23 0.04
C LYS A 233 9.64 6.76 -0.09
N SER A 234 9.98 7.31 -1.23
CA SER A 234 11.18 8.13 -1.43
C SER A 234 10.94 9.19 -2.49
N VAL A 235 11.60 10.33 -2.35
CA VAL A 235 11.70 11.39 -3.37
C VAL A 235 13.15 11.54 -3.86
N THR A 236 14.07 10.78 -3.31
CA THR A 236 15.49 10.84 -3.66
C THR A 236 15.80 9.79 -4.73
N PRO A 237 16.26 10.18 -5.93
CA PRO A 237 16.44 9.25 -7.06
C PRO A 237 17.19 7.98 -6.70
N HIS A 238 18.39 8.07 -6.14
CA HIS A 238 19.18 6.88 -5.82
C HIS A 238 18.49 5.93 -4.80
N ARG A 239 17.64 6.46 -3.87
CA ARG A 239 16.89 5.63 -2.94
C ARG A 239 15.70 4.95 -3.61
N ILE A 240 15.11 5.58 -4.63
CA ILE A 240 14.06 4.98 -5.46
C ILE A 240 14.62 3.75 -6.18
N GLU A 241 15.81 3.88 -6.80
CA GLU A 241 16.52 2.77 -7.43
C GLU A 241 16.91 1.68 -6.42
N GLU A 242 17.53 2.08 -5.31
CA GLU A 242 17.98 1.17 -4.25
C GLU A 242 16.83 0.34 -3.68
N ASN A 243 15.68 0.98 -3.39
CA ASN A 243 14.51 0.29 -2.87
C ASN A 243 13.94 -0.74 -3.86
N LEU A 244 14.15 -0.58 -5.16
CA LEU A 244 13.70 -1.51 -6.19
C LEU A 244 14.70 -2.68 -6.40
N ASP A 245 16.00 -2.48 -6.08
CA ASP A 245 17.05 -3.49 -6.24
C ASP A 245 17.09 -4.49 -5.08
N VAL A 246 16.00 -5.26 -4.94
CA VAL A 246 15.77 -6.22 -3.85
C VAL A 246 15.55 -7.66 -4.34
N TRP A 247 15.71 -7.90 -5.66
CA TRP A 247 15.40 -9.18 -6.28
C TRP A 247 16.61 -10.11 -6.45
N ASN A 248 17.81 -9.60 -6.23
CA ASN A 248 19.07 -10.28 -6.49
C ASN A 248 19.72 -10.91 -5.26
N PHE A 249 19.01 -10.95 -4.13
CA PHE A 249 19.42 -11.63 -2.89
C PHE A 249 18.21 -12.16 -2.13
N GLU A 250 18.46 -13.04 -1.18
CA GLU A 250 17.47 -13.59 -0.24
C GLU A 250 18.02 -13.56 1.16
N LEU A 251 17.13 -13.33 2.13
CA LEU A 251 17.42 -13.51 3.54
C LEU A 251 17.23 -14.99 3.90
N SER A 252 18.19 -15.56 4.60
CA SER A 252 18.08 -16.92 5.15
C SER A 252 17.01 -16.97 6.25
N ASP A 253 16.51 -18.17 6.56
CA ASP A 253 15.53 -18.38 7.63
C ASP A 253 16.03 -17.80 8.97
N ASN A 254 17.32 -17.93 9.28
CA ASN A 254 17.91 -17.36 10.49
C ASN A 254 17.88 -15.81 10.47
N GLN A 255 18.17 -15.19 9.34
CA GLN A 255 18.11 -13.73 9.20
C GLN A 255 16.66 -13.23 9.31
N MET A 256 15.71 -13.93 8.69
CA MET A 256 14.28 -13.63 8.82
C MET A 256 13.84 -13.73 10.29
N GLU A 257 14.19 -14.78 10.99
CA GLU A 257 13.86 -14.98 12.41
C GLU A 257 14.47 -13.89 13.31
N ARG A 258 15.73 -13.52 13.09
CA ARG A 258 16.39 -12.42 13.84
C ARG A 258 15.64 -11.10 13.66
N ILE A 259 15.15 -10.80 12.47
CA ILE A 259 14.36 -9.60 12.18
C ILE A 259 12.97 -9.71 12.81
N ASP A 260 12.31 -10.87 12.75
CA ASP A 260 11.01 -11.11 13.36
C ASP A 260 11.04 -10.94 14.89
N GLN A 261 12.16 -11.30 15.54
CA GLN A 261 12.36 -11.13 16.98
C GLN A 261 12.47 -9.66 17.43
N LEU A 262 12.60 -8.71 16.49
CA LEU A 262 12.55 -7.28 16.80
C LEU A 262 11.15 -6.76 17.13
N ASN A 263 10.11 -7.59 17.00
CA ASN A 263 8.73 -7.19 17.26
C ASN A 263 8.55 -6.65 18.69
N GLN A 264 7.95 -5.48 18.78
CA GLN A 264 7.66 -4.78 20.03
C GLN A 264 6.18 -4.39 20.12
N ASP A 265 5.37 -4.79 19.12
CA ASP A 265 4.00 -4.29 18.90
C ASP A 265 3.92 -2.76 18.90
N LYS A 266 4.98 -2.11 18.44
CA LYS A 266 5.18 -0.66 18.45
C LYS A 266 4.66 -0.03 17.19
N ARG A 267 3.57 0.72 17.30
CA ARG A 267 3.03 1.55 16.20
C ARG A 267 3.71 2.92 16.13
N ILE A 268 3.81 3.44 14.91
CA ILE A 268 4.12 4.85 14.63
C ILE A 268 2.90 5.61 14.09
N GLY A 269 1.88 4.90 13.64
CA GLY A 269 0.59 5.42 13.24
C GLY A 269 -0.49 5.25 14.33
N PRO A 270 -1.70 5.76 14.08
CA PRO A 270 -2.83 5.64 15.00
C PRO A 270 -3.26 4.18 15.24
N ASN A 271 -3.92 3.95 16.38
CA ASN A 271 -4.59 2.69 16.65
C ASN A 271 -5.85 2.55 15.78
N PRO A 272 -5.98 1.51 14.93
CA PRO A 272 -7.13 1.35 14.06
C PRO A 272 -8.49 1.21 14.76
N LEU A 273 -8.50 0.75 16.01
CA LEU A 273 -9.73 0.59 16.81
C LEU A 273 -10.27 1.93 17.36
N GLU A 274 -9.44 2.97 17.36
CA GLU A 274 -9.77 4.25 18.00
C GLU A 274 -9.78 5.42 17.02
N PHE A 275 -9.22 5.23 15.83
CA PHE A 275 -9.02 6.32 14.87
C PHE A 275 -10.33 6.71 14.18
N ASP A 276 -10.74 7.97 14.38
CA ASP A 276 -11.97 8.57 13.82
C ASP A 276 -11.72 9.59 12.69
N GLY A 277 -10.47 9.69 12.21
CA GLY A 277 -10.10 10.59 11.11
C GLY A 277 -9.60 11.98 11.55
N LYS A 278 -9.40 12.20 12.85
CA LYS A 278 -8.92 13.49 13.41
C LYS A 278 -7.50 13.40 13.93
#